data_8af76e2c99b420f640069ee2a676b455
#
_entry.id   8af76e2c99b420f640069ee2a676b455
#
_cell.length_a   1.000
_cell.length_b   1.000
_cell.length_c   1.000
_cell.angle_alpha   90.00
_cell.angle_beta   90.00
_cell.angle_gamma   90.00
#
_symmetry.space_group_name_H-M   'P 1'
#
loop_
_entity.id
_entity.type
_entity.pdbx_description
1 polymer ?
#
loop_
_entity_poly.entity_id
_entity_poly.type
_entity_poly.pdbx_seq_one_letter_code
_entity_poly.pdbx_strand_id
1 'polypeptide(L)'
;MVGTIDEFRANFIGGGARRNQFKVEIQSPPGISIGLDTRNATFLTRTAQLPAQTIGSIELSFRGRRIRIAGDRDFPDAWTVAFLNDTNFGLRDAMERWMNGINDLVTGRGVAITADYTADMRVHQLDRDDNVLKSYIFRNAWPESLSEIALDTGTTDAVEEFTVSWRYQHFEASGVSPGVSATVG
;
A
#
# COMPACT_ATOMS: atom_id res chain seq x y z
N MET A 1 12.61 -19.12 31.69
CA MET A 1 13.12 -17.96 32.47
C MET A 1 12.62 -16.72 31.75
N VAL A 2 11.76 -15.95 32.37
CA VAL A 2 11.27 -14.69 31.78
C VAL A 2 12.40 -13.68 32.02
N GLY A 3 12.91 -13.03 30.98
CA GLY A 3 13.97 -12.03 31.07
C GLY A 3 13.55 -10.87 31.99
N THR A 4 14.53 -10.16 32.52
CA THR A 4 14.30 -8.99 33.36
C THR A 4 13.77 -7.81 32.53
N ILE A 5 13.12 -6.83 33.17
CA ILE A 5 12.66 -5.58 32.51
C ILE A 5 13.84 -4.86 31.86
N ASP A 6 15.02 -4.93 32.47
CA ASP A 6 16.21 -4.29 31.93
C ASP A 6 16.74 -5.00 30.67
N GLU A 7 16.69 -6.33 30.62
CA GLU A 7 16.97 -7.10 29.39
C GLU A 7 15.99 -6.77 28.28
N PHE A 8 14.69 -6.63 28.60
CA PHE A 8 13.68 -6.20 27.64
C PHE A 8 14.00 -4.79 27.10
N ARG A 9 14.32 -3.84 27.98
CA ARG A 9 14.70 -2.47 27.59
C ARG A 9 15.95 -2.43 26.72
N ALA A 10 16.97 -3.23 27.06
CA ALA A 10 18.20 -3.32 26.30
C ALA A 10 18.00 -3.87 24.89
N ASN A 11 17.08 -4.80 24.73
CA ASN A 11 16.75 -5.41 23.44
C ASN A 11 15.71 -4.61 22.63
N PHE A 12 14.95 -3.71 23.28
CA PHE A 12 13.94 -2.88 22.62
C PHE A 12 14.55 -1.54 22.16
N ILE A 13 15.46 -1.63 21.17
CA ILE A 13 16.22 -0.52 20.63
C ILE A 13 15.31 0.59 20.12
N GLY A 14 15.59 1.85 20.49
CA GLY A 14 14.86 3.03 20.03
C GLY A 14 13.40 3.16 20.52
N GLY A 15 12.97 2.28 21.43
CA GLY A 15 11.60 2.28 21.96
C GLY A 15 10.53 1.82 20.97
N GLY A 16 10.92 1.12 19.91
CA GLY A 16 10.07 0.51 18.90
C GLY A 16 9.56 1.49 17.83
N ALA A 17 9.25 0.94 16.68
CA ALA A 17 8.63 1.68 15.57
C ALA A 17 7.20 2.11 15.96
N ARG A 18 6.84 3.36 15.67
CA ARG A 18 5.56 3.93 16.04
C ARG A 18 4.60 3.96 14.84
N ARG A 19 3.36 3.55 15.07
CA ARG A 19 2.34 3.44 14.01
C ARG A 19 1.94 4.78 13.40
N ASN A 20 2.14 5.88 14.09
CA ASN A 20 1.82 7.23 13.62
C ASN A 20 2.98 7.93 12.90
N GLN A 21 4.12 7.27 12.75
CA GLN A 21 5.30 7.81 12.06
C GLN A 21 5.47 7.08 10.72
N PHE A 22 4.81 7.56 9.71
CA PHE A 22 4.86 7.00 8.38
C PHE A 22 4.67 8.08 7.31
N LYS A 23 5.10 7.77 6.10
CA LYS A 23 4.93 8.60 4.91
C LYS A 23 4.48 7.75 3.74
N VAL A 24 3.51 8.25 2.99
CA VAL A 24 3.04 7.64 1.75
C VAL A 24 3.41 8.52 0.57
N GLU A 25 3.92 7.94 -0.49
CA GLU A 25 4.21 8.62 -1.74
C GLU A 25 3.43 7.96 -2.88
N ILE A 26 2.62 8.76 -3.56
CA ILE A 26 1.82 8.35 -4.70
C ILE A 26 2.41 9.00 -5.94
N GLN A 27 2.73 8.21 -6.96
CA GLN A 27 3.18 8.72 -8.24
C GLN A 27 2.02 8.82 -9.23
N SER A 28 2.10 9.79 -10.13
CA SER A 28 1.13 9.89 -11.23
C SER A 28 1.44 8.89 -12.33
N PRO A 29 0.42 8.28 -12.95
CA PRO A 29 0.62 7.42 -14.10
C PRO A 29 1.12 8.25 -15.30
N PRO A 30 1.98 7.70 -16.17
CA PRO A 30 2.57 8.45 -17.27
C PRO A 30 1.59 8.79 -18.38
N GLY A 31 0.59 7.96 -18.63
CA GLY A 31 -0.36 8.12 -19.75
C GLY A 31 -1.66 8.86 -19.39
N ILE A 32 -1.88 9.21 -18.13
CA ILE A 32 -3.09 9.90 -17.68
C ILE A 32 -2.70 11.14 -16.87
N SER A 33 -3.12 12.31 -17.34
CA SER A 33 -2.89 13.58 -16.62
C SER A 33 -3.92 13.74 -15.50
N ILE A 34 -3.58 13.34 -14.31
CA ILE A 34 -4.49 13.38 -13.15
C ILE A 34 -4.43 14.68 -12.34
N GLY A 35 -3.38 15.49 -12.54
CA GLY A 35 -3.19 16.75 -11.79
C GLY A 35 -2.92 16.50 -10.30
N LEU A 36 -2.25 15.39 -9.96
CA LEU A 36 -1.94 15.04 -8.58
C LEU A 36 -0.83 15.95 -8.02
N ASP A 37 -1.14 16.61 -6.91
CA ASP A 37 -0.11 17.18 -6.04
C ASP A 37 0.39 16.09 -5.08
N THR A 38 1.54 15.49 -5.42
CA THR A 38 2.15 14.40 -4.65
C THR A 38 2.52 14.80 -3.22
N ARG A 39 2.87 16.08 -3.01
CA ARG A 39 3.17 16.60 -1.68
C ARG A 39 1.91 16.67 -0.83
N ASN A 40 0.83 17.20 -1.39
CA ASN A 40 -0.45 17.31 -0.70
C ASN A 40 -1.02 15.93 -0.37
N ALA A 41 -0.92 14.97 -1.30
CA ALA A 41 -1.31 13.57 -1.07
C ALA A 41 -0.59 12.94 0.13
N THR A 42 0.72 13.20 0.27
CA THR A 42 1.51 12.73 1.41
C THR A 42 0.99 13.29 2.74
N PHE A 43 0.68 14.59 2.81
CA PHE A 43 0.21 15.23 4.03
C PHE A 43 -1.23 14.88 4.41
N LEU A 44 -2.08 14.64 3.42
CA LEU A 44 -3.48 14.28 3.64
C LEU A 44 -3.69 12.79 3.92
N THR A 45 -2.63 11.98 3.89
CA THR A 45 -2.74 10.56 4.23
C THR A 45 -2.98 10.38 5.73
N ARG A 46 -4.14 9.83 6.08
CA ARG A 46 -4.51 9.53 7.46
C ARG A 46 -4.06 8.17 7.93
N THR A 47 -4.32 7.14 7.12
CA THR A 47 -3.91 5.77 7.43
C THR A 47 -3.37 5.06 6.20
N ALA A 48 -2.36 4.23 6.41
CA ALA A 48 -1.84 3.31 5.42
C ALA A 48 -1.45 1.99 6.10
N GLN A 49 -1.36 0.92 5.32
CA GLN A 49 -0.99 -0.39 5.81
C GLN A 49 0.35 -0.81 5.22
N LEU A 50 1.15 -1.50 6.01
CA LEU A 50 2.29 -2.24 5.47
C LEU A 50 1.77 -3.56 4.86
N PRO A 51 2.31 -4.00 3.70
CA PRO A 51 1.77 -5.15 3.01
C PRO A 51 1.97 -6.45 3.78
N ALA A 52 0.94 -7.30 3.79
CA ALA A 52 1.05 -8.67 4.24
C ALA A 52 1.73 -9.54 3.17
N GLN A 53 2.28 -10.68 3.58
CA GLN A 53 2.89 -11.63 2.67
C GLN A 53 2.32 -13.02 2.91
N THR A 54 1.94 -13.69 1.83
CA THR A 54 1.45 -15.06 1.86
C THR A 54 2.19 -15.89 0.82
N ILE A 55 2.55 -17.11 1.19
CA ILE A 55 3.07 -18.13 0.29
C ILE A 55 2.06 -19.26 0.31
N GLY A 56 1.60 -19.69 -0.85
CA GLY A 56 0.72 -20.84 -1.01
C GLY A 56 1.36 -22.12 -0.51
N SER A 57 0.55 -23.13 -0.27
CA SER A 57 1.03 -24.49 0.08
C SER A 57 0.41 -25.51 -0.87
N ILE A 58 1.27 -26.38 -1.39
CA ILE A 58 0.85 -27.54 -2.18
C ILE A 58 0.74 -28.72 -1.23
N GLU A 59 -0.42 -29.38 -1.19
CA GLU A 59 -0.65 -30.54 -0.34
C GLU A 59 -0.61 -31.80 -1.20
N LEU A 60 0.32 -32.70 -0.88
CA LEU A 60 0.50 -33.98 -1.54
C LEU A 60 0.16 -35.11 -0.56
N SER A 61 -0.65 -36.05 -1.02
CA SER A 61 -0.96 -37.27 -0.25
C SER A 61 -0.02 -38.43 -0.64
N PHE A 62 0.72 -38.93 0.31
CA PHE A 62 1.58 -40.12 0.11
C PHE A 62 1.40 -41.10 1.22
N ARG A 63 0.95 -42.32 0.87
CA ARG A 63 0.79 -43.50 1.77
C ARG A 63 0.05 -43.15 3.09
N GLY A 64 -1.09 -42.43 2.98
CA GLY A 64 -1.91 -42.04 4.13
C GLY A 64 -1.41 -40.86 4.94
N ARG A 65 -0.32 -40.23 4.50
CA ARG A 65 0.20 -38.97 5.08
C ARG A 65 0.08 -37.80 4.10
N ARG A 66 -0.19 -36.61 4.63
CA ARG A 66 -0.19 -35.38 3.88
C ARG A 66 1.14 -34.65 4.06
N ILE A 67 1.80 -34.38 2.96
CA ILE A 67 3.04 -33.60 2.90
C ILE A 67 2.70 -32.23 2.36
N ARG A 68 3.17 -31.17 2.99
CA ARG A 68 3.00 -29.79 2.55
C ARG A 68 4.32 -29.23 2.06
N ILE A 69 4.31 -28.72 0.84
CA ILE A 69 5.44 -28.03 0.22
C ILE A 69 5.04 -26.57 -0.04
N ALA A 70 6.02 -25.67 -0.04
CA ALA A 70 5.78 -24.28 -0.40
C ALA A 70 5.31 -24.19 -1.86
N GLY A 71 4.24 -23.45 -2.08
CA GLY A 71 3.67 -23.17 -3.39
C GLY A 71 4.04 -21.79 -3.90
N ASP A 72 3.23 -21.26 -4.80
CA ASP A 72 3.42 -19.98 -5.44
C ASP A 72 3.13 -18.81 -4.50
N ARG A 73 3.70 -17.64 -4.83
CA ARG A 73 3.39 -16.39 -4.14
C ARG A 73 2.31 -15.64 -4.92
N ASP A 74 1.29 -15.22 -4.22
CA ASP A 74 0.21 -14.40 -4.73
C ASP A 74 0.05 -13.13 -3.90
N PHE A 75 -0.49 -12.08 -4.51
CA PHE A 75 -0.79 -10.80 -3.89
C PHE A 75 -2.29 -10.47 -4.05
N PRO A 76 -3.16 -11.24 -3.37
CA PRO A 76 -4.60 -11.14 -3.56
C PRO A 76 -5.19 -9.88 -2.95
N ASP A 77 -4.53 -9.32 -1.93
CA ASP A 77 -5.05 -8.21 -1.16
C ASP A 77 -4.71 -6.86 -1.80
N ALA A 78 -5.70 -6.00 -1.91
CA ALA A 78 -5.48 -4.61 -2.31
C ALA A 78 -4.78 -3.84 -1.18
N TRP A 79 -3.90 -2.93 -1.56
CA TRP A 79 -3.31 -1.98 -0.62
C TRP A 79 -4.25 -0.81 -0.40
N THR A 80 -4.61 -0.56 0.85
CA THR A 80 -5.63 0.43 1.21
C THR A 80 -5.01 1.60 1.93
N VAL A 81 -5.38 2.81 1.50
CA VAL A 81 -4.94 4.09 2.09
C VAL A 81 -6.16 4.97 2.30
N ALA A 82 -6.30 5.54 3.49
CA ALA A 82 -7.32 6.53 3.79
C ALA A 82 -6.72 7.94 3.77
N PHE A 83 -7.46 8.86 3.18
CA PHE A 83 -7.10 10.26 3.02
C PHE A 83 -8.14 11.17 3.67
N LEU A 84 -7.66 12.30 4.20
CA LEU A 84 -8.52 13.42 4.54
C LEU A 84 -8.88 14.17 3.27
N ASN A 85 -10.13 14.58 3.14
CA ASN A 85 -10.57 15.37 2.01
C ASN A 85 -10.37 16.87 2.31
N ASP A 86 -9.76 17.58 1.38
CA ASP A 86 -9.63 19.03 1.46
C ASP A 86 -10.84 19.73 0.78
N THR A 87 -11.04 20.99 1.09
CA THR A 87 -12.15 21.78 0.53
C THR A 87 -12.06 21.97 -0.99
N ASN A 88 -10.91 21.72 -1.58
CA ASN A 88 -10.69 21.81 -3.02
C ASN A 88 -10.92 20.49 -3.76
N PHE A 89 -11.14 19.40 -3.02
CA PHE A 89 -11.29 18.04 -3.55
C PHE A 89 -10.14 17.58 -4.46
N GLY A 90 -8.97 18.24 -4.36
CA GLY A 90 -7.88 18.07 -5.31
C GLY A 90 -7.37 16.64 -5.41
N LEU A 91 -7.22 15.95 -4.27
CA LEU A 91 -6.76 14.56 -4.23
C LEU A 91 -7.85 13.60 -4.72
N ARG A 92 -9.11 13.81 -4.30
CA ARG A 92 -10.22 12.97 -4.73
C ARG A 92 -10.43 13.09 -6.24
N ASP A 93 -10.45 14.31 -6.77
CA ASP A 93 -10.55 14.58 -8.22
C ASP A 93 -9.42 13.92 -9.02
N ALA A 94 -8.21 13.89 -8.46
CA ALA A 94 -7.09 13.21 -9.10
C ALA A 94 -7.32 11.70 -9.20
N MET A 95 -7.86 11.07 -8.15
CA MET A 95 -8.19 9.65 -8.16
C MET A 95 -9.35 9.33 -9.12
N GLU A 96 -10.38 10.16 -9.14
CA GLU A 96 -11.51 10.02 -10.07
C GLU A 96 -11.06 10.16 -11.53
N ARG A 97 -10.19 11.15 -11.82
CA ARG A 97 -9.58 11.30 -13.16
C ARG A 97 -8.73 10.11 -13.55
N TRP A 98 -7.99 9.54 -12.59
CA TRP A 98 -7.21 8.34 -12.86
C TRP A 98 -8.09 7.15 -13.23
N MET A 99 -9.10 6.85 -12.42
CA MET A 99 -10.05 5.77 -12.68
C MET A 99 -10.79 5.99 -14.00
N ASN A 100 -11.23 7.23 -14.28
CA ASN A 100 -11.89 7.57 -15.54
C ASN A 100 -10.96 7.46 -16.76
N GLY A 101 -9.67 7.73 -16.61
CA GLY A 101 -8.66 7.52 -17.66
C GLY A 101 -8.40 6.03 -17.95
N ILE A 102 -8.54 5.15 -16.94
CA ILE A 102 -8.47 3.71 -17.13
C ILE A 102 -9.72 3.19 -17.86
N ASN A 103 -10.88 3.64 -17.41
CA ASN A 103 -12.16 3.27 -18.00
C ASN A 103 -13.17 4.41 -17.83
N ASP A 104 -13.45 5.12 -18.90
CA ASP A 104 -14.36 6.26 -18.91
C ASP A 104 -15.80 5.83 -18.58
N LEU A 105 -16.41 6.53 -17.64
CA LEU A 105 -17.74 6.20 -17.11
C LEU A 105 -18.87 6.22 -18.16
N VAL A 106 -18.72 7.01 -19.20
CA VAL A 106 -19.76 7.20 -20.22
C VAL A 106 -19.51 6.30 -21.43
N THR A 107 -18.27 6.26 -21.91
CA THR A 107 -17.94 5.58 -23.17
C THR A 107 -17.39 4.18 -22.98
N GLY A 108 -16.98 3.83 -21.76
CA GLY A 108 -16.29 2.57 -21.46
C GLY A 108 -14.93 2.42 -22.15
N ARG A 109 -14.37 3.51 -22.65
CA ARG A 109 -13.05 3.54 -23.30
C ARG A 109 -12.01 4.10 -22.36
N GLY A 110 -10.76 3.70 -22.51
CA GLY A 110 -9.68 4.19 -21.70
C GLY A 110 -8.31 3.83 -22.27
N VAL A 111 -7.27 4.07 -21.48
CA VAL A 111 -5.89 3.73 -21.83
C VAL A 111 -5.71 2.22 -21.82
N ALA A 112 -5.36 1.66 -22.97
CA ALA A 112 -5.24 0.19 -23.14
C ALA A 112 -3.92 -0.38 -22.65
N ILE A 113 -2.84 0.43 -22.63
CA ILE A 113 -1.50 -0.01 -22.26
C ILE A 113 -1.33 0.07 -20.75
N THR A 114 -1.06 -1.06 -20.12
CA THR A 114 -0.91 -1.15 -18.65
C THR A 114 0.14 -0.20 -18.09
N ALA A 115 1.26 -0.04 -18.78
CA ALA A 115 2.34 0.87 -18.36
C ALA A 115 1.91 2.34 -18.30
N ASP A 116 0.91 2.73 -19.09
CA ASP A 116 0.45 4.12 -19.18
C ASP A 116 -0.52 4.51 -18.06
N TYR A 117 -1.23 3.54 -17.46
CA TYR A 117 -2.17 3.80 -16.39
C TYR A 117 -1.71 3.33 -14.99
N THR A 118 -0.62 2.60 -14.90
CA THR A 118 -0.04 2.17 -13.62
C THR A 118 1.06 3.09 -13.16
N ALA A 119 1.27 3.16 -11.83
CA ALA A 119 2.37 3.89 -11.23
C ALA A 119 2.90 3.17 -9.99
N ASP A 120 4.09 3.55 -9.55
CA ASP A 120 4.68 3.01 -8.34
C ASP A 120 4.24 3.80 -7.11
N MET A 121 3.88 3.09 -6.05
CA MET A 121 3.51 3.67 -4.75
C MET A 121 4.54 3.29 -3.72
N ARG A 122 4.76 4.16 -2.73
CA ARG A 122 5.68 3.88 -1.62
C ARG A 122 5.04 4.17 -0.28
N VAL A 123 5.35 3.32 0.68
CA VAL A 123 5.07 3.57 2.09
C VAL A 123 6.37 3.41 2.89
N HIS A 124 6.65 4.41 3.71
CA HIS A 124 7.83 4.47 4.55
C HIS A 124 7.41 4.48 6.02
N GLN A 125 7.97 3.58 6.80
CA GLN A 125 7.95 3.67 8.25
C GLN A 125 9.10 4.59 8.68
N LEU A 126 8.81 5.57 9.49
CA LEU A 126 9.77 6.57 9.97
C LEU A 126 10.11 6.34 11.45
N ASP A 127 11.23 6.91 11.87
CA ASP A 127 11.57 7.10 13.28
C ASP A 127 11.07 8.48 13.79
N ARG A 128 11.49 8.87 14.99
CA ARG A 128 11.11 10.15 15.61
C ARG A 128 11.79 11.37 14.98
N ASP A 129 12.84 11.14 14.24
CA ASP A 129 13.64 12.17 13.58
C ASP A 129 13.40 12.18 12.07
N ASP A 130 12.26 11.59 11.63
CA ASP A 130 11.83 11.45 10.23
C ASP A 130 12.79 10.63 9.35
N ASN A 131 13.71 9.87 9.93
CA ASN A 131 14.53 8.96 9.15
C ASN A 131 13.75 7.71 8.78
N VAL A 132 14.00 7.20 7.58
CA VAL A 132 13.31 6.02 7.06
C VAL A 132 13.88 4.75 7.71
N LEU A 133 13.05 4.05 8.47
CA LEU A 133 13.37 2.75 9.06
C LEU A 133 13.16 1.61 8.07
N LYS A 134 12.06 1.65 7.35
CA LYS A 134 11.66 0.61 6.40
C LYS A 134 10.83 1.21 5.28
N SER A 135 11.07 0.76 4.05
CA SER A 135 10.30 1.17 2.87
C SER A 135 9.71 -0.03 2.16
N TYR A 136 8.50 0.14 1.66
CA TYR A 136 7.84 -0.79 0.76
C TYR A 136 7.45 -0.05 -0.52
N ILE A 137 7.74 -0.64 -1.66
CA ILE A 137 7.44 -0.09 -2.98
C ILE A 137 6.46 -1.05 -3.65
N PHE A 138 5.26 -0.58 -3.94
CA PHE A 138 4.25 -1.32 -4.70
C PHE A 138 4.45 -1.01 -6.18
N ARG A 139 4.69 -2.03 -6.98
CA ARG A 139 4.99 -1.91 -8.40
C ARG A 139 3.74 -2.04 -9.25
N ASN A 140 3.65 -1.18 -10.25
CA ASN A 140 2.55 -1.16 -11.22
C ASN A 140 1.18 -1.10 -10.53
N ALA A 141 1.03 -0.19 -9.57
CA ALA A 141 -0.20 0.00 -8.84
C ALA A 141 -1.19 0.89 -9.61
N TRP A 142 -2.48 0.63 -9.44
CA TRP A 142 -3.58 1.40 -10.00
C TRP A 142 -4.78 1.39 -9.04
N PRO A 143 -5.61 2.45 -9.00
CA PRO A 143 -6.75 2.51 -8.10
C PRO A 143 -7.85 1.58 -8.59
N GLU A 144 -8.18 0.57 -7.78
CA GLU A 144 -9.25 -0.39 -8.04
C GLU A 144 -10.60 0.13 -7.56
N SER A 145 -10.61 0.74 -6.38
CA SER A 145 -11.84 1.30 -5.81
C SER A 145 -11.57 2.58 -5.04
N LEU A 146 -12.57 3.45 -5.06
CA LEU A 146 -12.65 4.69 -4.33
C LEU A 146 -13.90 4.64 -3.46
N SER A 147 -13.77 4.82 -2.13
CA SER A 147 -14.92 4.74 -1.24
C SER A 147 -15.86 5.93 -1.43
N GLU A 148 -17.10 5.73 -1.05
CA GLU A 148 -18.07 6.81 -0.84
C GLU A 148 -17.63 7.73 0.31
N ILE A 149 -18.14 8.96 0.31
CA ILE A 149 -18.07 9.89 1.43
C ILE A 149 -19.50 10.07 1.94
N ALA A 150 -19.75 9.67 3.19
CA ALA A 150 -21.07 9.87 3.79
C ALA A 150 -21.23 11.34 4.19
N LEU A 151 -22.29 11.99 3.71
CA LEU A 151 -22.66 13.36 4.08
C LEU A 151 -23.84 13.32 5.02
N ASP A 152 -23.72 13.99 6.18
CA ASP A 152 -24.76 14.05 7.19
C ASP A 152 -24.80 15.45 7.82
N THR A 153 -25.96 16.10 7.70
CA THR A 153 -26.18 17.46 8.26
C THR A 153 -26.18 17.50 9.78
N GLY A 154 -26.37 16.35 10.43
CA GLY A 154 -26.35 16.23 11.90
C GLY A 154 -24.94 16.03 12.47
N THR A 155 -23.97 15.71 11.64
CA THR A 155 -22.59 15.49 12.07
C THR A 155 -21.82 16.82 12.07
N THR A 156 -21.43 17.26 13.26
CA THR A 156 -20.57 18.45 13.47
C THR A 156 -19.17 18.01 13.86
N ASP A 157 -18.18 18.86 13.60
CA ASP A 157 -16.77 18.66 14.01
C ASP A 157 -16.07 17.40 13.41
N ALA A 158 -16.53 16.94 12.27
CA ALA A 158 -15.91 15.84 11.52
C ALA A 158 -15.40 16.30 10.15
N VAL A 159 -14.19 15.87 9.81
CA VAL A 159 -13.61 16.09 8.48
C VAL A 159 -13.94 14.89 7.59
N GLU A 160 -14.27 15.15 6.34
CA GLU A 160 -14.51 14.11 5.37
C GLU A 160 -13.27 13.27 5.11
N GLU A 161 -13.48 11.98 4.96
CA GLU A 161 -12.47 10.99 4.65
C GLU A 161 -12.93 10.09 3.53
N PHE A 162 -11.98 9.66 2.73
CA PHE A 162 -12.20 8.62 1.74
C PHE A 162 -11.03 7.65 1.68
N THR A 163 -11.32 6.49 1.19
CA THR A 163 -10.35 5.39 1.10
C THR A 163 -10.15 5.00 -0.36
N VAL A 164 -8.91 4.81 -0.74
CA VAL A 164 -8.53 4.26 -2.03
C VAL A 164 -7.93 2.89 -1.83
N SER A 165 -8.42 1.90 -2.58
CA SER A 165 -7.83 0.56 -2.64
C SER A 165 -7.07 0.41 -3.94
N TRP A 166 -5.82 -0.02 -3.83
CA TRP A 166 -4.88 -0.13 -4.94
C TRP A 166 -4.59 -1.58 -5.24
N ARG A 167 -4.70 -1.97 -6.51
CA ARG A 167 -4.11 -3.21 -7.00
C ARG A 167 -2.70 -2.96 -7.46
N TYR A 168 -1.84 -3.94 -7.26
CA TYR A 168 -0.43 -3.89 -7.64
C TYR A 168 0.03 -5.28 -8.08
N GLN A 169 1.13 -5.35 -8.84
CA GLN A 169 1.67 -6.63 -9.31
C GLN A 169 2.47 -7.36 -8.24
N HIS A 170 3.35 -6.64 -7.58
CA HIS A 170 4.16 -7.13 -6.46
C HIS A 170 4.67 -5.94 -5.66
N PHE A 171 5.26 -6.22 -4.51
CA PHE A 171 5.96 -5.19 -3.76
C PHE A 171 7.39 -5.61 -3.42
N GLU A 172 8.24 -4.62 -3.24
CA GLU A 172 9.62 -4.75 -2.78
C GLU A 172 9.75 -4.14 -1.39
N ALA A 173 10.53 -4.78 -0.52
CA ALA A 173 10.81 -4.25 0.82
C ALA A 173 12.29 -3.91 0.95
N SER A 174 12.61 -2.72 1.46
CA SER A 174 14.01 -2.33 1.73
C SER A 174 14.65 -3.28 2.74
N GLY A 175 15.93 -3.62 2.52
CA GLY A 175 16.69 -4.54 3.38
C GLY A 175 16.34 -6.03 3.21
N VAL A 176 15.49 -6.37 2.24
CA VAL A 176 15.24 -7.75 1.83
C VAL A 176 15.80 -7.90 0.43
N SER A 177 16.95 -8.55 0.32
CA SER A 177 17.56 -8.82 -0.99
C SER A 177 16.71 -9.80 -1.79
N PRO A 178 16.52 -9.61 -3.09
CA PRO A 178 15.85 -10.58 -3.93
C PRO A 178 16.68 -11.85 -4.02
N GLY A 179 16.09 -12.94 -3.63
CA GLY A 179 16.53 -14.30 -3.97
C GLY A 179 17.86 -14.78 -3.36
N VAL A 180 17.78 -15.93 -2.77
CA VAL A 180 18.97 -16.75 -2.49
C VAL A 180 19.48 -17.26 -3.86
N SER A 181 20.70 -16.93 -4.22
CA SER A 181 21.44 -17.67 -5.23
C SER A 181 21.49 -19.14 -4.79
N ALA A 182 20.65 -19.98 -5.37
CA ALA A 182 20.76 -21.41 -5.16
C ALA A 182 22.07 -21.85 -5.77
N THR A 183 23.06 -22.14 -4.93
CA THR A 183 24.20 -22.93 -5.35
C THR A 183 23.68 -24.33 -5.62
N VAL A 184 23.47 -24.66 -6.88
CA VAL A 184 23.19 -26.02 -7.31
C VAL A 184 24.51 -26.78 -7.09
N GLY A 185 24.53 -27.65 -6.07
CA GLY A 185 25.58 -28.63 -5.85
C GLY A 185 25.32 -29.87 -6.70
#